data_362238853540496468d515f1536e714d
#
_entry.id   362238853540496468d515f1536e714d
#
_cell.length_a   1.000
_cell.length_b   1.000
_cell.length_c   1.000
_cell.angle_alpha   90.00
_cell.angle_beta   90.00
_cell.angle_gamma   90.00
#
_symmetry.space_group_name_H-M   'P 1'
#
loop_
_entity.id
_entity.type
_entity.pdbx_description
1 polymer ?
#
loop_
_entity_poly.entity_id
_entity_poly.type
_entity_poly.pdbx_seq_one_letter_code
_entity_poly.pdbx_strand_id
1 'polypeptide(L)'
;MRRIVADYPLVLTALLLSLFGVAMVYSAGQTDTPTAVARVYRSQVVWLLIGMAGAYGISRSSVRFIEWVTIPAYALSIVLLAATLVFGAGAGTAASTKSWLAIGGVRIGQPSEVAKLTVVLMLAHVLATRKEPPKSLLDLWKPALVVGIPWLIIMMQPDLGTGIVFIGIFFGMLYWSGVAWPLLLLLGSPVVSLILSFSTGMWGAWFLVLLALILYYRPYLLEGIILLAANIATGVVAPILWEKLAPYQQNRLKVFLDPAADP
;
A
#
# COMPACT_ATOMS: atom_id res chain seq x y z
N MET A 1 27.42 18.89 15.93
CA MET A 1 26.32 19.34 15.05
C MET A 1 26.66 18.94 13.61
N ARG A 2 26.07 17.85 13.07
CA ARG A 2 26.15 17.55 11.64
C ARG A 2 25.36 18.66 10.92
N ARG A 3 26.02 19.44 10.08
CA ARG A 3 25.34 20.33 9.13
C ARG A 3 24.48 19.41 8.25
N ILE A 4 23.17 19.54 8.36
CA ILE A 4 22.25 18.93 7.41
C ILE A 4 22.57 19.66 6.10
N VAL A 5 23.30 19.00 5.21
CA VAL A 5 23.47 19.48 3.84
C VAL A 5 22.08 19.28 3.22
N ALA A 6 21.34 20.38 3.10
CA ALA A 6 20.06 20.34 2.40
C ALA A 6 20.37 19.97 0.94
N ASP A 7 19.75 18.90 0.45
CA ASP A 7 19.81 18.55 -0.95
C ASP A 7 18.94 19.55 -1.73
N TYR A 8 19.55 20.71 -2.05
CA TYR A 8 18.84 21.79 -2.73
C TYR A 8 18.23 21.35 -4.07
N PRO A 9 18.89 20.54 -4.92
CA PRO A 9 18.28 20.01 -6.13
C PRO A 9 17.00 19.22 -5.85
N LEU A 10 16.99 18.35 -4.86
CA LEU A 10 15.82 17.55 -4.48
C LEU A 10 14.67 18.46 -4.01
N VAL A 11 14.96 19.40 -3.11
CA VAL A 11 13.96 20.33 -2.57
C VAL A 11 13.39 21.21 -3.67
N LEU A 12 14.25 21.75 -4.54
CA LEU A 12 13.84 22.59 -5.67
C LEU A 12 12.96 21.81 -6.66
N THR A 13 13.36 20.61 -7.02
CA THR A 13 12.59 19.73 -7.92
C THR A 13 11.21 19.41 -7.34
N ALA A 14 11.16 19.03 -6.07
CA ALA A 14 9.89 18.75 -5.37
C ALA A 14 8.98 19.99 -5.33
N LEU A 15 9.54 21.17 -5.08
CA LEU A 15 8.80 22.43 -5.07
C LEU A 15 8.26 22.77 -6.46
N LEU A 16 9.10 22.69 -7.51
CA LEU A 16 8.70 22.99 -8.88
C LEU A 16 7.59 22.06 -9.36
N LEU A 17 7.72 20.73 -9.09
CA LEU A 17 6.68 19.77 -9.43
C LEU A 17 5.37 20.04 -8.68
N SER A 18 5.45 20.43 -7.41
CA SER A 18 4.27 20.77 -6.61
C SER A 18 3.57 22.01 -7.12
N LEU A 19 4.33 23.06 -7.46
CA LEU A 19 3.79 24.30 -8.03
C LEU A 19 3.18 24.06 -9.43
N PHE A 20 3.85 23.25 -10.24
CA PHE A 20 3.30 22.80 -11.52
C PHE A 20 1.97 22.07 -11.33
N GLY A 21 1.88 21.14 -10.35
CA GLY A 21 0.65 20.45 -10.00
C GLY A 21 -0.47 21.42 -9.61
N VAL A 22 -0.19 22.45 -8.81
CA VAL A 22 -1.16 23.49 -8.44
C VAL A 22 -1.63 24.27 -9.68
N ALA A 23 -0.72 24.62 -10.59
CA ALA A 23 -1.04 25.32 -11.83
C ALA A 23 -1.94 24.46 -12.75
N MET A 24 -1.67 23.16 -12.85
CA MET A 24 -2.49 22.22 -13.61
C MET A 24 -3.90 22.07 -13.03
N VAL A 25 -4.02 21.96 -11.70
CA VAL A 25 -5.32 21.92 -11.01
C VAL A 25 -6.11 23.22 -11.21
N TYR A 26 -5.41 24.38 -11.18
CA TYR A 26 -6.02 25.65 -11.50
C TYR A 26 -6.54 25.70 -12.95
N SER A 27 -5.71 25.32 -13.91
CA SER A 27 -6.07 25.28 -15.33
C SER A 27 -7.26 24.34 -15.61
N ALA A 28 -7.23 23.14 -15.05
CA ALA A 28 -8.31 22.15 -15.19
C ALA A 28 -9.62 22.60 -14.52
N GLY A 29 -9.56 23.48 -13.53
CA GLY A 29 -10.73 24.08 -12.89
C GLY A 29 -11.37 25.23 -13.64
N GLN A 30 -10.72 25.76 -14.69
CA GLN A 30 -11.27 26.83 -15.53
C GLN A 30 -12.18 26.22 -16.61
N THR A 31 -13.46 26.13 -16.28
CA THR A 31 -14.51 25.66 -17.20
C THR A 31 -15.53 26.77 -17.45
N ASP A 32 -16.21 26.73 -18.60
CA ASP A 32 -17.18 27.77 -19.01
C ASP A 32 -18.33 27.93 -18.00
N THR A 33 -18.61 26.89 -17.22
CA THR A 33 -19.57 26.97 -16.13
C THR A 33 -18.85 26.86 -14.76
N PRO A 34 -19.08 27.83 -13.83
CA PRO A 34 -18.45 27.81 -12.50
C PRO A 34 -18.85 26.55 -11.72
N THR A 35 -17.95 25.62 -11.58
CA THR A 35 -18.17 24.41 -10.78
C THR A 35 -17.45 24.50 -9.43
N ALA A 36 -17.84 23.64 -8.47
CA ALA A 36 -17.12 23.51 -7.20
C ALA A 36 -15.62 23.18 -7.40
N VAL A 37 -15.27 22.58 -8.55
CA VAL A 37 -13.90 22.22 -8.92
C VAL A 37 -13.02 23.45 -9.16
N ALA A 38 -13.57 24.58 -9.58
CA ALA A 38 -12.82 25.82 -9.82
C ALA A 38 -12.06 26.35 -8.60
N ARG A 39 -12.43 25.92 -7.38
CA ARG A 39 -11.79 26.35 -6.12
C ARG A 39 -10.83 25.31 -5.50
N VAL A 40 -10.71 24.12 -6.09
CA VAL A 40 -9.91 23.01 -5.54
C VAL A 40 -8.42 23.38 -5.44
N TYR A 41 -7.89 24.22 -6.36
CA TYR A 41 -6.51 24.69 -6.29
C TYR A 41 -6.17 25.43 -4.98
N ARG A 42 -7.14 26.11 -4.34
CA ARG A 42 -6.93 26.80 -3.05
C ARG A 42 -6.64 25.78 -1.94
N SER A 43 -7.43 24.71 -1.88
CA SER A 43 -7.18 23.61 -0.97
C SER A 43 -5.82 22.95 -1.24
N GLN A 44 -5.45 22.80 -2.51
CA GLN A 44 -4.15 22.26 -2.91
C GLN A 44 -2.99 23.11 -2.38
N VAL A 45 -3.09 24.45 -2.49
CA VAL A 45 -2.07 25.37 -1.92
C VAL A 45 -1.97 25.22 -0.40
N VAL A 46 -3.10 25.15 0.31
CA VAL A 46 -3.11 24.96 1.77
C VAL A 46 -2.42 23.64 2.14
N TRP A 47 -2.76 22.55 1.47
CA TRP A 47 -2.13 21.25 1.71
C TRP A 47 -0.65 21.25 1.37
N LEU A 48 -0.24 21.96 0.31
CA LEU A 48 1.18 22.14 -0.03
C LEU A 48 1.94 22.85 1.09
N LEU A 49 1.39 23.91 1.64
CA LEU A 49 2.01 24.65 2.75
C LEU A 49 2.12 23.79 4.03
N ILE A 50 1.07 23.03 4.35
CA ILE A 50 1.07 22.09 5.48
C ILE A 50 2.13 21.01 5.25
N GLY A 51 2.18 20.44 4.04
CA GLY A 51 3.16 19.42 3.66
C GLY A 51 4.61 19.92 3.76
N MET A 52 4.87 21.14 3.28
CA MET A 52 6.20 21.78 3.40
C MET A 52 6.59 22.01 4.85
N ALA A 53 5.67 22.51 5.69
CA ALA A 53 5.92 22.70 7.12
C ALA A 53 6.21 21.36 7.82
N GLY A 54 5.45 20.30 7.48
CA GLY A 54 5.70 18.95 7.98
C GLY A 54 7.04 18.38 7.53
N ALA A 55 7.40 18.52 6.26
CA ALA A 55 8.69 18.09 5.71
C ALA A 55 9.86 18.82 6.41
N TYR A 56 9.73 20.13 6.61
CA TYR A 56 10.72 20.91 7.37
C TYR A 56 10.84 20.41 8.80
N GLY A 57 9.73 20.20 9.51
CA GLY A 57 9.71 19.67 10.87
C GLY A 57 10.39 18.31 10.98
N ILE A 58 10.08 17.39 10.06
CA ILE A 58 10.70 16.05 10.01
C ILE A 58 12.20 16.17 9.72
N SER A 59 12.62 17.03 8.79
CA SER A 59 14.03 17.21 8.44
C SER A 59 14.88 17.73 9.60
N ARG A 60 14.24 18.40 10.57
CA ARG A 60 14.89 18.90 11.80
C ARG A 60 14.81 17.92 12.96
N SER A 61 14.02 16.86 12.84
CA SER A 61 13.84 15.87 13.88
C SER A 61 15.06 14.95 13.99
N SER A 62 15.36 14.50 15.21
CA SER A 62 16.39 13.50 15.42
C SER A 62 15.87 12.10 15.06
N VAL A 63 16.74 11.20 14.58
CA VAL A 63 16.39 9.80 14.32
C VAL A 63 15.79 9.15 15.57
N ARG A 64 16.34 9.44 16.76
CA ARG A 64 15.81 8.93 18.01
C ARG A 64 14.36 9.38 18.29
N PHE A 65 14.01 10.60 17.91
CA PHE A 65 12.63 11.09 18.02
C PHE A 65 11.70 10.32 17.08
N ILE A 66 12.13 10.08 15.83
CA ILE A 66 11.36 9.29 14.86
C ILE A 66 11.15 7.87 15.36
N GLU A 67 12.20 7.23 15.89
CA GLU A 67 12.09 5.88 16.49
C GLU A 67 11.09 5.87 17.66
N TRP A 68 11.14 6.87 18.54
CA TRP A 68 10.24 6.97 19.68
C TRP A 68 8.77 7.15 19.25
N VAL A 69 8.52 7.94 18.21
CA VAL A 69 7.16 8.20 17.70
C VAL A 69 6.63 7.01 16.89
N THR A 70 7.48 6.15 16.36
CA THR A 70 7.08 5.07 15.43
C THR A 70 5.98 4.16 16.01
N ILE A 71 6.15 3.64 17.23
CA ILE A 71 5.18 2.72 17.84
C ILE A 71 3.84 3.41 18.11
N PRO A 72 3.79 4.58 18.81
CA PRO A 72 2.52 5.26 19.05
C PRO A 72 1.84 5.74 17.76
N ALA A 73 2.61 6.20 16.77
CA ALA A 73 2.05 6.61 15.49
C ALA A 73 1.43 5.42 14.72
N TYR A 74 2.10 4.27 14.73
CA TYR A 74 1.55 3.04 14.15
C TYR A 74 0.27 2.60 14.86
N ALA A 75 0.27 2.55 16.19
CA ALA A 75 -0.93 2.20 16.96
C ALA A 75 -2.09 3.16 16.68
N LEU A 76 -1.82 4.47 16.65
CA LEU A 76 -2.83 5.48 16.30
C LEU A 76 -3.36 5.26 14.88
N SER A 77 -2.51 4.96 13.90
CA SER A 77 -2.95 4.73 12.53
C SER A 77 -3.87 3.50 12.41
N ILE A 78 -3.62 2.44 13.18
CA ILE A 78 -4.50 1.26 13.25
C ILE A 78 -5.87 1.64 13.84
N VAL A 79 -5.88 2.42 14.93
CA VAL A 79 -7.13 2.90 15.54
C VAL A 79 -7.93 3.76 14.55
N LEU A 80 -7.26 4.67 13.84
CA LEU A 80 -7.91 5.51 12.83
C LEU A 80 -8.45 4.68 11.66
N LEU A 81 -7.69 3.67 11.18
CA LEU A 81 -8.16 2.72 10.17
C LEU A 81 -9.38 1.94 10.65
N ALA A 82 -9.37 1.42 11.87
CA ALA A 82 -10.51 0.71 12.44
C ALA A 82 -11.71 1.65 12.59
N ALA A 83 -11.51 2.90 12.97
CA ALA A 83 -12.57 3.90 13.07
C ALA A 83 -13.26 4.16 11.71
N THR A 84 -12.56 4.05 10.58
CA THR A 84 -13.21 4.20 9.27
C THR A 84 -14.15 3.06 8.91
N LEU A 85 -14.05 1.88 9.52
CA LEU A 85 -15.04 0.81 9.33
C LEU A 85 -16.42 1.19 9.86
N VAL A 86 -16.46 2.02 10.91
CA VAL A 86 -17.70 2.44 11.58
C VAL A 86 -18.14 3.83 11.11
N PHE A 87 -17.20 4.78 11.06
CA PHE A 87 -17.46 6.20 10.80
C PHE A 87 -17.03 6.65 9.41
N GLY A 88 -16.60 5.72 8.55
CA GLY A 88 -16.08 6.05 7.23
C GLY A 88 -17.14 6.64 6.30
N ALA A 89 -16.75 7.69 5.59
CA ALA A 89 -17.53 8.32 4.53
C ALA A 89 -16.98 7.90 3.16
N GLY A 90 -17.89 7.64 2.22
CA GLY A 90 -17.56 7.36 0.82
C GLY A 90 -17.45 8.63 -0.03
N ALA A 91 -17.15 8.46 -1.31
CA ALA A 91 -17.06 9.57 -2.28
C ALA A 91 -18.43 10.15 -2.70
N GLY A 92 -19.52 9.74 -2.07
CA GLY A 92 -20.88 10.21 -2.40
C GLY A 92 -21.57 9.37 -3.48
N THR A 93 -20.89 8.39 -4.08
CA THR A 93 -21.50 7.38 -4.96
C THR A 93 -21.74 6.08 -4.19
N ALA A 94 -22.80 5.36 -4.50
CA ALA A 94 -23.15 4.09 -3.85
C ALA A 94 -22.03 3.03 -3.95
N ALA A 95 -21.14 3.18 -4.93
CA ALA A 95 -20.01 2.28 -5.21
C ALA A 95 -18.68 2.73 -4.58
N SER A 96 -18.67 3.84 -3.81
CA SER A 96 -17.42 4.35 -3.25
C SER A 96 -17.04 3.66 -1.96
N THR A 97 -15.75 3.33 -1.83
CA THR A 97 -15.18 2.82 -0.58
C THR A 97 -15.34 3.83 0.55
N LYS A 98 -15.76 3.37 1.73
CA LYS A 98 -15.93 4.22 2.93
C LYS A 98 -14.59 4.41 3.67
N SER A 99 -13.57 4.92 2.98
CA SER A 99 -12.18 4.98 3.48
C SER A 99 -11.79 6.36 4.04
N TRP A 100 -12.71 7.33 4.02
CA TRP A 100 -12.44 8.71 4.47
C TRP A 100 -13.08 9.00 5.81
N LEU A 101 -12.35 9.67 6.69
CA LEU A 101 -12.93 10.26 7.89
C LEU A 101 -13.54 11.62 7.52
N ALA A 102 -14.78 11.84 7.94
CA ALA A 102 -15.49 13.11 7.75
C ALA A 102 -16.04 13.62 9.08
N ILE A 103 -15.93 14.92 9.31
CA ILE A 103 -16.56 15.62 10.45
C ILE A 103 -17.45 16.71 9.89
N GLY A 104 -18.72 16.73 10.29
CA GLY A 104 -19.69 17.73 9.81
C GLY A 104 -19.89 17.72 8.29
N GLY A 105 -19.74 16.56 7.62
CA GLY A 105 -19.85 16.44 6.17
C GLY A 105 -18.59 16.83 5.38
N VAL A 106 -17.55 17.34 6.06
CA VAL A 106 -16.26 17.68 5.44
C VAL A 106 -15.28 16.51 5.62
N ARG A 107 -14.67 16.05 4.52
CA ARG A 107 -13.62 15.02 4.55
C ARG A 107 -12.34 15.62 5.10
N ILE A 108 -11.82 15.05 6.17
CA ILE A 108 -10.59 15.53 6.82
C ILE A 108 -9.37 14.83 6.26
N GLY A 109 -9.49 13.52 5.97
CA GLY A 109 -8.37 12.74 5.45
C GLY A 109 -8.71 11.27 5.30
N GLN A 110 -7.80 10.55 4.65
CA GLN A 110 -7.85 9.11 4.48
C GLN A 110 -6.82 8.47 5.42
N PRO A 111 -7.21 7.76 6.48
CA PRO A 111 -6.27 7.18 7.45
C PRO A 111 -5.27 6.21 6.84
N SER A 112 -5.60 5.55 5.73
CA SER A 112 -4.68 4.67 5.04
C SER A 112 -3.45 5.39 4.48
N GLU A 113 -3.52 6.70 4.17
CA GLU A 113 -2.36 7.48 3.74
C GLU A 113 -1.33 7.60 4.89
N VAL A 114 -1.82 7.87 6.09
CA VAL A 114 -0.98 7.91 7.30
C VAL A 114 -0.46 6.52 7.64
N ALA A 115 -1.31 5.49 7.50
CA ALA A 115 -0.93 4.11 7.79
C ALA A 115 0.21 3.61 6.89
N LYS A 116 0.27 3.99 5.62
CA LYS A 116 1.41 3.66 4.73
C LYS A 116 2.73 4.14 5.32
N LEU A 117 2.79 5.40 5.80
CA LEU A 117 3.99 5.97 6.38
C LEU A 117 4.37 5.27 7.69
N THR A 118 3.40 5.06 8.58
CA THR A 118 3.66 4.43 9.88
C THR A 118 4.04 2.96 9.75
N VAL A 119 3.52 2.24 8.75
CA VAL A 119 3.91 0.87 8.42
C VAL A 119 5.35 0.81 7.92
N VAL A 120 5.79 1.73 7.06
CA VAL A 120 7.20 1.80 6.62
C VAL A 120 8.11 2.01 7.83
N LEU A 121 7.78 2.94 8.72
CA LEU A 121 8.57 3.20 9.93
C LEU A 121 8.58 1.98 10.87
N MET A 122 7.42 1.35 11.08
CA MET A 122 7.32 0.19 11.96
C MET A 122 8.03 -1.04 11.39
N LEU A 123 7.96 -1.27 10.07
CA LEU A 123 8.74 -2.29 9.41
C LEU A 123 10.24 -2.04 9.53
N ALA A 124 10.68 -0.80 9.30
CA ALA A 124 12.07 -0.42 9.47
C ALA A 124 12.55 -0.71 10.90
N HIS A 125 11.73 -0.34 11.91
CA HIS A 125 12.02 -0.60 13.32
C HIS A 125 12.15 -2.12 13.59
N VAL A 126 11.18 -2.92 13.14
CA VAL A 126 11.18 -4.39 13.37
C VAL A 126 12.32 -5.07 12.65
N LEU A 127 12.66 -4.65 11.43
CA LEU A 127 13.73 -5.26 10.64
C LEU A 127 15.12 -4.82 11.15
N ALA A 128 15.28 -3.56 11.57
CA ALA A 128 16.55 -3.04 12.11
C ALA A 128 16.92 -3.63 13.48
N THR A 129 15.95 -4.10 14.27
CA THR A 129 16.23 -4.76 15.56
C THR A 129 16.82 -6.16 15.42
N ARG A 130 16.81 -6.73 14.20
CA ARG A 130 17.41 -8.04 13.93
C ARG A 130 18.92 -7.91 13.69
N LYS A 131 19.67 -8.90 14.19
CA LYS A 131 21.13 -8.98 13.94
C LYS A 131 21.44 -9.48 12.54
N GLU A 132 20.55 -10.30 11.97
CA GLU A 132 20.68 -10.90 10.64
C GLU A 132 19.38 -10.74 9.85
N PRO A 133 19.46 -10.62 8.51
CA PRO A 133 18.28 -10.65 7.65
C PRO A 133 17.47 -11.94 7.87
N PRO A 134 16.13 -11.89 7.69
CA PRO A 134 15.30 -13.09 7.71
C PRO A 134 15.79 -14.13 6.69
N LYS A 135 15.98 -15.37 7.14
CA LYS A 135 16.47 -16.49 6.31
C LYS A 135 15.37 -17.50 5.96
N SER A 136 14.23 -17.41 6.64
CA SER A 136 13.11 -18.33 6.50
C SER A 136 11.78 -17.56 6.46
N LEU A 137 10.72 -18.21 5.96
CA LEU A 137 9.36 -17.63 5.96
C LEU A 137 8.85 -17.43 7.39
N LEU A 138 9.20 -18.36 8.30
CA LEU A 138 8.81 -18.24 9.70
C LEU A 138 9.46 -17.03 10.38
N ASP A 139 10.62 -16.58 9.92
CA ASP A 139 11.24 -15.36 10.42
C ASP A 139 10.44 -14.09 10.06
N LEU A 140 9.60 -14.17 9.05
CA LEU A 140 8.82 -13.05 8.53
C LEU A 140 7.51 -12.80 9.30
N TRP A 141 7.17 -13.61 10.32
CA TRP A 141 5.89 -13.48 11.01
C TRP A 141 5.66 -12.09 11.63
N LYS A 142 6.70 -11.48 12.24
CA LYS A 142 6.60 -10.12 12.80
C LYS A 142 6.41 -9.06 11.71
N PRO A 143 7.26 -8.98 10.67
CA PRO A 143 7.01 -8.11 9.53
C PRO A 143 5.65 -8.32 8.87
N ALA A 144 5.23 -9.58 8.73
CA ALA A 144 3.92 -9.92 8.16
C ALA A 144 2.74 -9.42 9.01
N LEU A 145 2.82 -9.48 10.33
CA LEU A 145 1.80 -8.91 11.22
C LEU A 145 1.76 -7.39 11.12
N VAL A 146 2.91 -6.72 11.07
CA VAL A 146 2.98 -5.25 10.94
C VAL A 146 2.27 -4.76 9.69
N VAL A 147 2.36 -5.48 8.57
CA VAL A 147 1.66 -5.12 7.34
C VAL A 147 0.27 -5.72 7.29
N GLY A 148 0.11 -6.96 7.73
CA GLY A 148 -1.11 -7.74 7.61
C GLY A 148 -2.28 -7.14 8.39
N ILE A 149 -2.04 -6.59 9.59
CA ILE A 149 -3.11 -5.99 10.40
C ILE A 149 -3.76 -4.79 9.67
N PRO A 150 -3.02 -3.73 9.28
CA PRO A 150 -3.63 -2.63 8.53
C PRO A 150 -4.17 -3.07 7.18
N TRP A 151 -3.49 -4.00 6.50
CA TRP A 151 -3.93 -4.53 5.21
C TRP A 151 -5.30 -5.21 5.31
N LEU A 152 -5.53 -6.04 6.31
CA LEU A 152 -6.82 -6.68 6.54
C LEU A 152 -7.93 -5.65 6.78
N ILE A 153 -7.67 -4.63 7.58
CA ILE A 153 -8.65 -3.55 7.83
C ILE A 153 -9.00 -2.83 6.51
N ILE A 154 -8.00 -2.55 5.66
CA ILE A 154 -8.20 -1.91 4.36
C ILE A 154 -9.00 -2.82 3.42
N MET A 155 -8.75 -4.13 3.42
CA MET A 155 -9.52 -5.09 2.63
C MET A 155 -10.98 -5.15 3.08
N MET A 156 -11.27 -4.95 4.37
CA MET A 156 -12.64 -4.83 4.87
C MET A 156 -13.34 -3.53 4.40
N GLN A 157 -12.59 -2.53 3.93
CA GLN A 157 -13.12 -1.29 3.32
C GLN A 157 -13.29 -1.40 1.80
N PRO A 158 -13.24 -2.55 1.16
CA PRO A 158 -12.98 -2.95 -0.24
C PRO A 158 -12.06 -1.99 -1.01
N ASP A 159 -10.94 -1.54 -0.40
CA ASP A 159 -9.96 -0.64 -1.05
C ASP A 159 -8.77 -1.44 -1.60
N LEU A 160 -8.99 -2.12 -2.72
CA LEU A 160 -7.97 -2.94 -3.39
C LEU A 160 -6.74 -2.11 -3.81
N GLY A 161 -6.97 -0.86 -4.27
CA GLY A 161 -5.88 0.00 -4.72
C GLY A 161 -4.87 0.28 -3.61
N THR A 162 -5.36 0.68 -2.45
CA THR A 162 -4.51 0.89 -1.27
C THR A 162 -3.89 -0.43 -0.79
N GLY A 163 -4.65 -1.53 -0.82
CA GLY A 163 -4.14 -2.85 -0.43
C GLY A 163 -2.92 -3.32 -1.22
N ILE A 164 -2.89 -3.09 -2.52
CA ILE A 164 -1.73 -3.41 -3.38
C ILE A 164 -0.49 -2.60 -2.97
N VAL A 165 -0.67 -1.33 -2.58
CA VAL A 165 0.46 -0.49 -2.11
C VAL A 165 1.10 -1.07 -0.85
N PHE A 166 0.31 -1.60 0.09
CA PHE A 166 0.85 -2.25 1.30
C PHE A 166 1.66 -3.51 0.97
N ILE A 167 1.22 -4.29 -0.02
CA ILE A 167 1.99 -5.42 -0.53
C ILE A 167 3.33 -4.93 -1.13
N GLY A 168 3.30 -3.87 -1.94
CA GLY A 168 4.51 -3.25 -2.49
C GLY A 168 5.47 -2.74 -1.41
N ILE A 169 4.96 -2.08 -0.36
CA ILE A 169 5.76 -1.65 0.79
C ILE A 169 6.40 -2.87 1.47
N PHE A 170 5.65 -3.94 1.69
CA PHE A 170 6.15 -5.15 2.33
C PHE A 170 7.33 -5.75 1.58
N PHE A 171 7.16 -6.05 0.29
CA PHE A 171 8.23 -6.62 -0.53
C PHE A 171 9.43 -5.67 -0.68
N GLY A 172 9.20 -4.38 -0.89
CA GLY A 172 10.26 -3.39 -1.00
C GLY A 172 11.11 -3.30 0.27
N MET A 173 10.47 -3.29 1.44
CA MET A 173 11.16 -3.24 2.73
C MET A 173 11.93 -4.54 3.03
N LEU A 174 11.36 -5.70 2.70
CA LEU A 174 12.05 -6.99 2.84
C LEU A 174 13.28 -7.08 1.94
N TYR A 175 13.13 -6.66 0.68
CA TYR A 175 14.25 -6.60 -0.27
C TYR A 175 15.37 -5.70 0.25
N TRP A 176 15.02 -4.49 0.70
CA TRP A 176 15.98 -3.53 1.23
C TRP A 176 16.66 -4.00 2.52
N SER A 177 15.98 -4.81 3.32
CA SER A 177 16.54 -5.41 4.54
C SER A 177 17.50 -6.57 4.29
N GLY A 178 17.74 -6.95 3.04
CA GLY A 178 18.66 -8.01 2.66
C GLY A 178 18.06 -9.42 2.68
N VAL A 179 16.73 -9.54 2.64
CA VAL A 179 16.08 -10.84 2.47
C VAL A 179 16.46 -11.41 1.11
N ALA A 180 16.90 -12.68 1.09
CA ALA A 180 17.31 -13.35 -0.13
C ALA A 180 16.18 -13.38 -1.16
N TRP A 181 16.51 -13.04 -2.42
CA TRP A 181 15.51 -12.96 -3.49
C TRP A 181 14.73 -14.27 -3.75
N PRO A 182 15.29 -15.49 -3.53
CA PRO A 182 14.52 -16.73 -3.64
C PRO A 182 13.37 -16.80 -2.61
N LEU A 183 13.63 -16.32 -1.39
CA LEU A 183 12.61 -16.27 -0.34
C LEU A 183 11.50 -15.27 -0.69
N LEU A 184 11.86 -14.13 -1.31
CA LEU A 184 10.89 -13.16 -1.82
C LEU A 184 10.03 -13.75 -2.95
N LEU A 185 10.64 -14.51 -3.87
CA LEU A 185 9.90 -15.21 -4.93
C LEU A 185 8.91 -16.22 -4.37
N LEU A 186 9.34 -17.06 -3.42
CA LEU A 186 8.46 -18.02 -2.77
C LEU A 186 7.33 -17.32 -2.02
N LEU A 187 7.64 -16.24 -1.32
CA LEU A 187 6.65 -15.44 -0.61
C LEU A 187 5.65 -14.76 -1.57
N GLY A 188 6.10 -14.35 -2.75
CA GLY A 188 5.26 -13.75 -3.80
C GLY A 188 4.49 -14.77 -4.64
N SER A 189 4.80 -16.05 -4.53
CA SER A 189 4.20 -17.10 -5.35
C SER A 189 2.66 -17.16 -5.28
N PRO A 190 1.98 -16.90 -4.13
CA PRO A 190 0.51 -16.86 -4.09
C PRO A 190 -0.10 -15.76 -4.96
N VAL A 191 0.60 -14.64 -5.15
CA VAL A 191 0.14 -13.56 -6.05
C VAL A 191 0.19 -14.01 -7.50
N VAL A 192 1.25 -14.73 -7.88
CA VAL A 192 1.36 -15.33 -9.22
C VAL A 192 0.27 -16.37 -9.42
N SER A 193 0.03 -17.24 -8.43
CA SER A 193 -1.09 -18.21 -8.47
C SER A 193 -2.44 -17.52 -8.64
N LEU A 194 -2.67 -16.39 -7.95
CA LEU A 194 -3.89 -15.61 -8.09
C LEU A 194 -4.10 -15.11 -9.52
N ILE A 195 -3.04 -14.56 -10.15
CA ILE A 195 -3.12 -14.04 -11.51
C ILE A 195 -3.34 -15.18 -12.53
N LEU A 196 -2.66 -16.32 -12.37
CA LEU A 196 -2.72 -17.44 -13.31
C LEU A 196 -3.93 -18.35 -13.10
N SER A 197 -4.67 -18.21 -12.00
CA SER A 197 -5.81 -19.07 -11.64
C SER A 197 -7.00 -18.98 -12.61
N PHE A 198 -7.07 -17.92 -13.42
CA PHE A 198 -8.10 -17.77 -14.45
C PHE A 198 -7.90 -18.71 -15.65
N SER A 199 -6.76 -19.40 -15.74
CA SER A 199 -6.49 -20.44 -16.74
C SER A 199 -5.94 -21.67 -16.04
N THR A 200 -6.73 -22.76 -16.05
CA THR A 200 -6.35 -24.03 -15.40
C THR A 200 -5.00 -24.55 -15.91
N GLY A 201 -4.74 -24.41 -17.23
CA GLY A 201 -3.47 -24.85 -17.82
C GLY A 201 -2.27 -24.03 -17.34
N MET A 202 -2.38 -22.70 -17.33
CA MET A 202 -1.32 -21.81 -16.86
C MET A 202 -1.08 -21.97 -15.36
N TRP A 203 -2.14 -22.08 -14.57
CA TRP A 203 -2.02 -22.30 -13.14
C TRP A 203 -1.37 -23.65 -12.82
N GLY A 204 -1.76 -24.72 -13.54
CA GLY A 204 -1.14 -26.04 -13.39
C GLY A 204 0.34 -26.04 -13.75
N ALA A 205 0.73 -25.38 -14.86
CA ALA A 205 2.14 -25.22 -15.22
C ALA A 205 2.93 -24.43 -14.16
N TRP A 206 2.34 -23.35 -13.64
CA TRP A 206 2.93 -22.59 -12.53
C TRP A 206 3.11 -23.45 -11.28
N PHE A 207 2.12 -24.28 -10.95
CA PHE A 207 2.19 -25.15 -9.79
C PHE A 207 3.35 -26.16 -9.87
N LEU A 208 3.64 -26.67 -11.06
CA LEU A 208 4.81 -27.52 -11.30
C LEU A 208 6.12 -26.74 -11.12
N VAL A 209 6.18 -25.49 -11.60
CA VAL A 209 7.33 -24.61 -11.38
C VAL A 209 7.51 -24.32 -9.88
N LEU A 210 6.43 -24.05 -9.16
CA LEU A 210 6.46 -23.83 -7.71
C LEU A 210 7.00 -25.06 -6.97
N LEU A 211 6.53 -26.26 -7.32
CA LEU A 211 7.05 -27.51 -6.74
C LEU A 211 8.55 -27.67 -7.00
N ALA A 212 9.00 -27.39 -8.22
CA ALA A 212 10.43 -27.42 -8.55
C ALA A 212 11.24 -26.40 -7.75
N LEU A 213 10.72 -25.18 -7.55
CA LEU A 213 11.35 -24.16 -6.72
C LEU A 213 11.43 -24.57 -5.26
N ILE A 214 10.37 -25.14 -4.69
CA ILE A 214 10.36 -25.66 -3.31
C ILE A 214 11.37 -26.79 -3.16
N LEU A 215 11.44 -27.72 -4.11
CA LEU A 215 12.42 -28.80 -4.07
C LEU A 215 13.85 -28.30 -4.23
N TYR A 216 14.07 -27.26 -5.01
CA TYR A 216 15.39 -26.66 -5.22
C TYR A 216 15.88 -25.87 -4.01
N TYR A 217 15.04 -24.99 -3.46
CA TYR A 217 15.41 -24.13 -2.34
C TYR A 217 15.28 -24.83 -0.98
N ARG A 218 14.56 -25.94 -0.92
CA ARG A 218 14.38 -26.78 0.29
C ARG A 218 14.04 -25.97 1.55
N PRO A 219 12.96 -25.17 1.55
CA PRO A 219 12.49 -24.52 2.76
C PRO A 219 12.18 -25.57 3.84
N TYR A 220 12.04 -25.14 5.09
CA TYR A 220 11.58 -26.05 6.13
C TYR A 220 10.24 -26.70 5.74
N LEU A 221 10.00 -27.94 6.18
CA LEU A 221 8.81 -28.70 5.81
C LEU A 221 7.51 -27.91 6.04
N LEU A 222 7.41 -27.24 7.20
CA LEU A 222 6.25 -26.42 7.53
C LEU A 222 6.08 -25.24 6.57
N GLU A 223 7.16 -24.61 6.17
CA GLU A 223 7.15 -23.50 5.19
C GLU A 223 6.70 -23.96 3.81
N GLY A 224 7.20 -25.12 3.36
CA GLY A 224 6.77 -25.74 2.11
C GLY A 224 5.27 -26.04 2.12
N ILE A 225 4.74 -26.58 3.20
CA ILE A 225 3.31 -26.85 3.37
C ILE A 225 2.50 -25.55 3.34
N ILE A 226 2.95 -24.51 4.06
CA ILE A 226 2.27 -23.19 4.08
C ILE A 226 2.26 -22.58 2.67
N LEU A 227 3.37 -22.63 1.96
CA LEU A 227 3.48 -22.11 0.58
C LEU A 227 2.52 -22.85 -0.37
N LEU A 228 2.51 -24.17 -0.34
CA LEU A 228 1.62 -24.97 -1.16
C LEU A 228 0.15 -24.69 -0.84
N ALA A 229 -0.19 -24.69 0.46
CA ALA A 229 -1.54 -24.39 0.92
C ALA A 229 -1.99 -22.96 0.48
N ALA A 230 -1.12 -21.95 0.61
CA ALA A 230 -1.41 -20.59 0.18
C ALA A 230 -1.63 -20.50 -1.34
N ASN A 231 -0.79 -21.16 -2.15
CA ASN A 231 -0.93 -21.17 -3.60
C ASN A 231 -2.19 -21.93 -4.08
N ILE A 232 -2.53 -23.04 -3.43
CA ILE A 232 -3.77 -23.77 -3.72
C ILE A 232 -4.98 -22.93 -3.32
N ALA A 233 -4.95 -22.34 -2.11
CA ALA A 233 -6.05 -21.51 -1.63
C ALA A 233 -6.29 -20.30 -2.56
N THR A 234 -5.23 -19.58 -2.97
CA THR A 234 -5.36 -18.46 -3.90
C THR A 234 -5.83 -18.90 -5.28
N GLY A 235 -5.33 -20.03 -5.79
CA GLY A 235 -5.73 -20.57 -7.10
C GLY A 235 -7.20 -21.00 -7.15
N VAL A 236 -7.74 -21.55 -6.05
CA VAL A 236 -9.14 -21.97 -5.98
C VAL A 236 -10.07 -20.79 -5.63
N VAL A 237 -9.64 -19.93 -4.72
CA VAL A 237 -10.49 -18.83 -4.20
C VAL A 237 -10.57 -17.64 -5.17
N ALA A 238 -9.52 -17.39 -5.96
CA ALA A 238 -9.49 -16.21 -6.83
C ALA A 238 -10.61 -16.18 -7.89
N PRO A 239 -10.92 -17.24 -8.63
CA PRO A 239 -12.07 -17.24 -9.55
C PRO A 239 -13.40 -16.99 -8.84
N ILE A 240 -13.59 -17.59 -7.66
CA ILE A 240 -14.79 -17.42 -6.83
C ILE A 240 -14.94 -15.96 -6.35
N LEU A 241 -13.83 -15.35 -5.92
CA LEU A 241 -13.83 -13.94 -5.50
C LEU A 241 -14.11 -13.02 -6.68
N TRP A 242 -13.61 -13.33 -7.86
CA TRP A 242 -13.88 -12.56 -9.07
C TRP A 242 -15.36 -12.43 -9.37
N GLU A 243 -16.11 -13.51 -9.27
CA GLU A 243 -17.57 -13.50 -9.47
C GLU A 243 -18.32 -12.66 -8.42
N LYS A 244 -17.74 -12.51 -7.22
CA LYS A 244 -18.30 -11.71 -6.13
C LYS A 244 -17.92 -10.23 -6.16
N LEU A 245 -16.94 -9.85 -7.01
CA LEU A 245 -16.57 -8.44 -7.16
C LEU A 245 -17.72 -7.64 -7.78
N ALA A 246 -17.93 -6.43 -7.29
CA ALA A 246 -18.88 -5.51 -7.88
C ALA A 246 -18.48 -5.17 -9.33
N PRO A 247 -19.45 -4.95 -10.25
CA PRO A 247 -19.17 -4.69 -11.67
C PRO A 247 -18.13 -3.58 -11.91
N TYR A 248 -18.17 -2.52 -11.10
CA TYR A 248 -17.20 -1.42 -11.22
C TYR A 248 -15.75 -1.83 -10.87
N GLN A 249 -15.57 -2.79 -9.96
CA GLN A 249 -14.26 -3.31 -9.59
C GLN A 249 -13.70 -4.21 -10.69
N GLN A 250 -14.55 -5.07 -11.26
CA GLN A 250 -14.20 -5.90 -12.41
C GLN A 250 -13.84 -5.02 -13.62
N ASN A 251 -14.63 -3.98 -13.91
CA ASN A 251 -14.37 -3.07 -15.02
C ASN A 251 -13.04 -2.33 -14.84
N ARG A 252 -12.70 -1.84 -13.65
CA ARG A 252 -11.39 -1.21 -13.39
C ARG A 252 -10.22 -2.14 -13.71
N LEU A 253 -10.33 -3.42 -13.34
CA LEU A 253 -9.28 -4.40 -13.64
C LEU A 253 -9.22 -4.73 -15.13
N LYS A 254 -10.36 -4.84 -15.80
CA LYS A 254 -10.43 -5.09 -17.26
C LYS A 254 -9.83 -3.92 -18.04
N VAL A 255 -10.24 -2.69 -17.76
CA VAL A 255 -9.75 -1.48 -18.43
C VAL A 255 -8.25 -1.25 -18.18
N PHE A 256 -7.75 -1.63 -17.00
CA PHE A 256 -6.31 -1.58 -16.72
C PHE A 256 -5.51 -2.56 -17.58
N LEU A 257 -6.06 -3.74 -17.86
CA LEU A 257 -5.41 -4.78 -18.69
C LEU A 257 -5.63 -4.55 -20.19
N ASP A 258 -6.77 -4.01 -20.56
CA ASP A 258 -7.14 -3.67 -21.93
C ASP A 258 -7.85 -2.30 -21.97
N PRO A 259 -7.09 -1.21 -22.20
CA PRO A 259 -7.64 0.14 -22.27
C PRO A 259 -8.67 0.34 -23.39
N ALA A 260 -8.72 -0.54 -24.40
CA ALA A 260 -9.71 -0.50 -25.48
C ALA A 260 -11.09 -1.09 -25.03
N ALA A 261 -11.15 -1.70 -23.86
CA ALA A 261 -12.38 -2.24 -23.30
C ALA A 261 -13.20 -1.21 -22.51
N ASP A 262 -12.82 0.06 -22.51
CA ASP A 262 -13.60 1.18 -21.91
C ASP A 262 -14.78 1.48 -22.83
N PRO A 263 -16.06 1.33 -22.35
CA PRO A 263 -17.25 1.52 -23.18
C PRO A 263 -17.49 2.98 -23.56
#